data_b6e0337f91775f09aa3d57a6c8df51bc
#
_entry.id   b6e0337f91775f09aa3d57a6c8df51bc
#
_cell.length_a   1.000
_cell.length_b   1.000
_cell.length_c   1.000
_cell.angle_alpha   90.00
_cell.angle_beta   90.00
_cell.angle_gamma   90.00
#
_symmetry.space_group_name_H-M   'P 1'
#
loop_
_entity.id
_entity.type
_entity.pdbx_description
1 polymer ?
#
loop_
_entity_poly.entity_id
_entity_poly.type
_entity_poly.pdbx_seq_one_letter_code
_entity_poly.pdbx_strand_id
1 'polypeptide(L)'
;MNLKTYMIMKTYSKILLLLALCLVATSASARKKPRQIVSNDTVYVKPYEMPNAGYYLPAPPDTASMDFIDDMIQWQWGKTQRNTPRGRQANMESPWEPYIMESVMSQCLGLDTICAEKTPALARFLKRAYNTGNKSTAAAKALYMRTRPFVQMGEDTWAKYDTEYLRTNGSYPSGHTSLGWGTALAFAEMWPELQDTIMRRAFQFGENRIITGAHYQSDVTAGYLCASAAYVRAHLHPEFQQDIEAARAEYKKLKGLPADYDPTALAGLPQGCKILNPPVDTASYRYEGDLFRYWKAKQLRNGYRGKVAVENDNLTIDYLMNIYGKAMGVKITKEATPSIVALIELVDKKSDKSAKALKKVYFRKRPYVQLGETTPVPQWEKHSRKSSSYASHHSNLGWALSMVMAEVAPECQDEVLRIGFNYGYDRVIVGYHWASDVEAGRLLAAALVARMHADADFRQLIKQARAEYLKAL
;
A
#
# COMPACT_ATOMS: atom_id res chain seq x y z
N MET A 1 31.97 30.29 -3.35
CA MET A 1 31.12 29.06 -3.39
C MET A 1 30.45 28.92 -2.04
N ASN A 2 29.14 28.97 -1.95
CA ASN A 2 28.38 29.00 -0.70
C ASN A 2 28.45 27.63 -0.02
N LEU A 3 28.53 27.61 1.33
CA LEU A 3 28.63 26.38 2.15
C LEU A 3 27.56 25.32 1.80
N LYS A 4 26.39 25.79 1.40
CA LYS A 4 25.27 24.94 0.92
C LYS A 4 25.60 24.20 -0.37
N THR A 5 26.26 24.87 -1.32
CA THR A 5 26.71 24.29 -2.60
C THR A 5 27.86 23.30 -2.37
N TYR A 6 28.73 23.55 -1.42
CA TYR A 6 29.82 22.65 -1.04
C TYR A 6 29.32 21.38 -0.36
N MET A 7 28.33 21.47 0.54
CA MET A 7 27.71 20.30 1.17
C MET A 7 26.96 19.44 0.16
N ILE A 8 26.22 20.06 -0.75
CA ILE A 8 25.53 19.37 -1.85
C ILE A 8 26.53 18.60 -2.72
N MET A 9 27.62 19.22 -3.14
CA MET A 9 28.66 18.56 -3.96
C MET A 9 29.36 17.42 -3.20
N LYS A 10 29.58 17.52 -1.89
CA LYS A 10 30.19 16.46 -1.07
C LYS A 10 29.27 15.26 -0.90
N THR A 11 27.97 15.50 -0.84
CA THR A 11 26.93 14.44 -0.83
C THR A 11 26.82 13.76 -2.19
N TYR A 12 26.82 14.52 -3.28
CA TYR A 12 26.85 13.99 -4.65
C TYR A 12 28.08 13.14 -4.93
N SER A 13 29.26 13.53 -4.44
CA SER A 13 30.51 12.76 -4.58
C SER A 13 30.43 11.41 -3.89
N LYS A 14 29.78 11.32 -2.70
CA LYS A 14 29.58 10.06 -1.98
C LYS A 14 28.54 9.16 -2.65
N ILE A 15 27.48 9.76 -3.21
CA ILE A 15 26.42 9.04 -3.96
C ILE A 15 26.96 8.51 -5.30
N LEU A 16 27.75 9.31 -6.01
CA LEU A 16 28.43 8.88 -7.25
C LEU A 16 29.46 7.77 -7.00
N LEU A 17 30.16 7.79 -5.87
CA LEU A 17 31.08 6.73 -5.48
C LEU A 17 30.33 5.41 -5.17
N LEU A 18 29.16 5.51 -4.55
CA LEU A 18 28.23 4.37 -4.32
C LEU A 18 27.69 3.80 -5.66
N LEU A 19 27.33 4.66 -6.62
CA LEU A 19 26.87 4.27 -7.95
C LEU A 19 27.98 3.61 -8.78
N ALA A 20 29.22 4.08 -8.69
CA ALA A 20 30.37 3.49 -9.40
C ALA A 20 30.71 2.08 -8.88
N LEU A 21 30.47 1.78 -7.61
CA LEU A 21 30.65 0.45 -7.01
C LEU A 21 29.55 -0.55 -7.43
N CYS A 22 28.39 -0.08 -7.91
CA CYS A 22 27.29 -0.93 -8.38
C CYS A 22 27.47 -1.49 -9.82
N LEU A 23 28.46 -1.02 -10.57
CA LEU A 23 28.61 -1.35 -12.00
C LEU A 23 29.44 -2.61 -12.29
N VAL A 24 29.93 -3.33 -11.28
CA VAL A 24 30.79 -4.51 -11.49
C VAL A 24 30.23 -5.72 -10.74
N ALA A 25 29.21 -6.37 -11.29
CA ALA A 25 28.96 -7.79 -11.02
C ALA A 25 27.94 -8.38 -12.02
N THR A 26 28.42 -9.02 -13.05
CA THR A 26 27.64 -9.99 -13.83
C THR A 26 27.82 -11.37 -13.21
N SER A 27 26.73 -12.06 -12.87
CA SER A 27 26.79 -13.40 -12.30
C SER A 27 25.83 -14.38 -12.96
N ALA A 28 26.32 -15.61 -13.09
CA ALA A 28 25.64 -16.75 -13.65
C ALA A 28 24.54 -17.29 -12.71
N SER A 29 23.40 -17.66 -13.29
CA SER A 29 22.22 -18.17 -12.61
C SER A 29 22.23 -19.72 -12.55
N ALA A 30 22.09 -20.28 -11.36
CA ALA A 30 21.74 -21.67 -11.13
C ALA A 30 20.26 -21.82 -10.77
N ARG A 31 19.46 -22.50 -11.60
CA ARG A 31 18.03 -22.77 -11.38
C ARG A 31 17.83 -23.84 -10.31
N LYS A 32 17.14 -23.52 -9.20
CA LYS A 32 16.58 -24.50 -8.24
C LYS A 32 15.05 -24.58 -8.35
N LYS A 33 14.50 -25.77 -8.09
CA LYS A 33 13.09 -26.13 -8.23
C LYS A 33 12.15 -25.27 -7.37
N PRO A 34 10.94 -24.94 -7.84
CA PRO A 34 9.96 -24.16 -7.08
C PRO A 34 9.42 -24.94 -5.87
N ARG A 35 9.23 -24.23 -4.75
CA ARG A 35 8.62 -24.75 -3.52
C ARG A 35 7.16 -25.10 -3.76
N GLN A 36 6.66 -26.15 -3.10
CA GLN A 36 5.32 -26.73 -3.27
C GLN A 36 4.18 -25.69 -3.30
N ILE A 37 3.26 -25.91 -4.24
CA ILE A 37 2.00 -25.19 -4.38
C ILE A 37 1.14 -25.45 -3.14
N VAL A 38 0.76 -24.39 -2.43
CA VAL A 38 -0.22 -24.42 -1.34
C VAL A 38 -1.55 -24.89 -1.89
N SER A 39 -2.23 -25.86 -1.25
CA SER A 39 -3.55 -26.34 -1.67
C SER A 39 -4.57 -25.19 -1.74
N ASN A 40 -5.55 -25.28 -2.65
CA ASN A 40 -6.56 -24.24 -2.89
C ASN A 40 -7.39 -23.87 -1.64
N ASP A 41 -7.47 -24.76 -0.64
CA ASP A 41 -8.25 -24.57 0.59
C ASP A 41 -7.61 -23.59 1.60
N THR A 42 -6.43 -23.08 1.31
CA THR A 42 -5.68 -22.21 2.23
C THR A 42 -5.65 -20.74 1.82
N VAL A 43 -6.31 -20.36 0.74
CA VAL A 43 -6.44 -19.00 0.22
C VAL A 43 -7.89 -18.63 -0.04
N TYR A 44 -8.22 -17.33 -0.02
CA TYR A 44 -9.54 -16.86 -0.48
C TYR A 44 -9.57 -16.64 -1.99
N VAL A 45 -8.48 -16.09 -2.56
CA VAL A 45 -8.38 -15.75 -3.98
C VAL A 45 -7.47 -16.74 -4.69
N LYS A 46 -7.99 -17.39 -5.71
CA LYS A 46 -7.21 -18.35 -6.51
C LYS A 46 -6.18 -17.62 -7.40
N PRO A 47 -5.06 -18.25 -7.79
CA PRO A 47 -4.01 -17.60 -8.56
C PRO A 47 -4.48 -16.92 -9.86
N TYR A 48 -5.45 -17.52 -10.57
CA TYR A 48 -5.97 -16.98 -11.84
C TYR A 48 -6.99 -15.84 -11.65
N GLU A 49 -7.48 -15.63 -10.43
CA GLU A 49 -8.38 -14.53 -10.06
C GLU A 49 -7.63 -13.34 -9.47
N MET A 50 -6.38 -13.57 -9.09
CA MET A 50 -5.56 -12.57 -8.40
C MET A 50 -5.29 -11.36 -9.30
N PRO A 51 -5.49 -10.12 -8.83
CA PRO A 51 -5.09 -8.94 -9.56
C PRO A 51 -3.62 -8.99 -10.00
N ASN A 52 -3.35 -8.69 -11.26
CA ASN A 52 -2.02 -8.79 -11.83
C ASN A 52 -1.18 -7.56 -11.52
N ALA A 53 -0.40 -7.62 -10.44
CA ALA A 53 0.47 -6.53 -10.02
C ALA A 53 1.53 -6.12 -11.06
N GLY A 54 1.88 -6.98 -12.00
CA GLY A 54 2.74 -6.63 -13.14
C GLY A 54 2.08 -5.69 -14.15
N TYR A 55 0.75 -5.52 -14.09
CA TYR A 55 0.00 -4.64 -14.97
C TYR A 55 -0.32 -3.28 -14.32
N TYR A 56 -0.85 -3.27 -13.09
CA TYR A 56 -1.33 -2.03 -12.46
C TYR A 56 -0.26 -1.29 -11.65
N LEU A 57 0.84 -1.94 -11.28
CA LEU A 57 1.99 -1.30 -10.63
C LEU A 57 3.10 -1.00 -11.65
N PRO A 58 3.91 0.04 -11.43
CA PRO A 58 5.10 0.27 -12.25
C PRO A 58 6.11 -0.86 -12.09
N ALA A 59 6.98 -1.02 -13.06
CA ALA A 59 8.19 -1.82 -12.90
C ALA A 59 9.02 -1.33 -11.70
N PRO A 60 9.77 -2.22 -11.04
CA PRO A 60 10.70 -1.79 -9.98
C PRO A 60 11.71 -0.78 -10.54
N PRO A 61 12.20 0.18 -9.74
CA PRO A 61 13.20 1.13 -10.17
C PRO A 61 14.42 0.46 -10.81
N ASP A 62 14.79 0.92 -12.02
CA ASP A 62 16.06 0.59 -12.65
C ASP A 62 17.21 1.16 -11.82
N THR A 63 18.32 0.43 -11.71
CA THR A 63 19.49 0.82 -10.90
C THR A 63 20.15 2.12 -11.32
N ALA A 64 19.96 2.55 -12.57
CA ALA A 64 20.42 3.83 -13.09
C ALA A 64 19.41 4.98 -12.92
N SER A 65 18.23 4.72 -12.34
CA SER A 65 17.16 5.71 -12.21
C SER A 65 17.23 6.52 -10.90
N MET A 66 16.64 7.74 -10.93
CA MET A 66 16.48 8.57 -9.74
C MET A 66 15.61 7.90 -8.66
N ASP A 67 14.64 7.06 -9.04
CA ASP A 67 13.81 6.30 -8.08
C ASP A 67 14.65 5.26 -7.33
N PHE A 68 15.71 4.71 -7.95
CA PHE A 68 16.61 3.78 -7.27
C PHE A 68 17.46 4.50 -6.21
N ILE A 69 17.74 5.79 -6.41
CA ILE A 69 18.43 6.60 -5.39
C ILE A 69 17.59 6.67 -4.11
N ASP A 70 16.27 6.86 -4.23
CA ASP A 70 15.38 6.81 -3.06
C ASP A 70 15.41 5.42 -2.39
N ASP A 71 15.33 4.33 -3.15
CA ASP A 71 15.47 2.98 -2.62
C ASP A 71 16.77 2.80 -1.82
N MET A 72 17.88 3.35 -2.30
CA MET A 72 19.17 3.30 -1.61
C MET A 72 19.20 4.16 -0.34
N ILE A 73 18.60 5.35 -0.37
CA ILE A 73 18.46 6.24 0.79
C ILE A 73 17.67 5.54 1.90
N GLN A 74 16.53 4.93 1.56
CA GLN A 74 15.69 4.24 2.53
C GLN A 74 16.36 2.96 3.07
N TRP A 75 17.08 2.23 2.22
CA TRP A 75 17.85 1.07 2.64
C TRP A 75 18.97 1.44 3.62
N GLN A 76 19.71 2.54 3.37
CA GLN A 76 20.70 3.07 4.31
C GLN A 76 20.05 3.52 5.64
N TRP A 77 18.90 4.18 5.58
CA TRP A 77 18.13 4.49 6.78
C TRP A 77 17.78 3.22 7.57
N GLY A 78 17.32 2.18 6.90
CA GLY A 78 17.02 0.90 7.54
C GLY A 78 18.21 0.34 8.33
N LYS A 79 19.42 0.43 7.78
CA LYS A 79 20.65 0.00 8.47
C LYS A 79 20.90 0.78 9.77
N THR A 80 20.60 2.07 9.81
CA THR A 80 20.76 2.88 11.04
C THR A 80 19.82 2.45 12.16
N GLN A 81 18.72 1.76 11.83
CA GLN A 81 17.73 1.29 12.82
C GLN A 81 18.13 -0.04 13.47
N ARG A 82 19.05 -0.81 12.90
CA ARG A 82 19.34 -2.20 13.30
C ARG A 82 19.69 -2.37 14.78
N ASN A 83 20.46 -1.46 15.35
CA ASN A 83 20.91 -1.51 16.75
C ASN A 83 19.92 -0.85 17.74
N THR A 84 18.73 -0.46 17.29
CA THR A 84 17.67 0.14 18.12
C THR A 84 16.66 -0.92 18.58
N PRO A 85 15.75 -0.62 19.54
CA PRO A 85 14.63 -1.50 19.86
C PRO A 85 13.80 -1.85 18.63
N ARG A 86 13.64 -0.92 17.68
CA ARG A 86 12.92 -1.12 16.43
C ARG A 86 13.62 -2.14 15.51
N GLY A 87 14.96 -2.11 15.47
CA GLY A 87 15.76 -3.09 14.73
C GLY A 87 15.67 -4.48 15.33
N ARG A 88 15.71 -4.61 16.66
CA ARG A 88 15.50 -5.91 17.34
C ARG A 88 14.14 -6.52 17.03
N GLN A 89 13.06 -5.70 17.06
CA GLN A 89 11.74 -6.13 16.65
C GLN A 89 11.71 -6.61 15.20
N ALA A 90 12.31 -5.84 14.28
CA ALA A 90 12.39 -6.20 12.86
C ALA A 90 13.10 -7.53 12.62
N ASN A 91 14.14 -7.82 13.40
CA ASN A 91 14.87 -9.10 13.34
C ASN A 91 14.00 -10.26 13.84
N MET A 92 13.34 -10.11 15.01
CA MET A 92 12.47 -11.14 15.59
C MET A 92 11.28 -11.48 14.68
N GLU A 93 10.75 -10.50 13.96
CA GLU A 93 9.60 -10.65 13.06
C GLU A 93 10.01 -11.00 11.62
N SER A 94 11.29 -11.29 11.37
CA SER A 94 11.80 -11.58 10.03
C SER A 94 11.59 -13.00 9.52
N PRO A 95 11.41 -14.06 10.35
CA PRO A 95 11.17 -15.41 9.86
C PRO A 95 9.89 -15.53 9.02
N TRP A 96 9.94 -16.42 8.03
CA TRP A 96 8.78 -16.74 7.19
C TRP A 96 7.94 -17.84 7.84
N GLU A 97 7.42 -17.57 9.05
CA GLU A 97 6.67 -18.55 9.83
C GLU A 97 5.32 -17.98 10.24
N PRO A 98 4.21 -18.74 10.09
CA PRO A 98 2.88 -18.28 10.44
C PRO A 98 2.77 -17.80 11.90
N TYR A 99 3.45 -18.44 12.83
CA TYR A 99 3.42 -18.08 14.26
C TYR A 99 3.86 -16.62 14.53
N ILE A 100 4.66 -16.03 13.65
CA ILE A 100 5.03 -14.60 13.76
C ILE A 100 3.79 -13.73 13.62
N MET A 101 2.98 -13.97 12.59
CA MET A 101 1.76 -13.19 12.38
C MET A 101 0.68 -13.54 13.40
N GLU A 102 0.61 -14.79 13.85
CA GLU A 102 -0.24 -15.21 14.97
C GLU A 102 0.11 -14.41 16.23
N SER A 103 1.40 -14.28 16.57
CA SER A 103 1.87 -13.47 17.70
C SER A 103 1.55 -11.98 17.53
N VAL A 104 1.79 -11.41 16.34
CA VAL A 104 1.51 -10.00 16.06
C VAL A 104 0.01 -9.70 16.20
N MET A 105 -0.86 -10.55 15.65
CA MET A 105 -2.32 -10.34 15.75
C MET A 105 -2.85 -10.63 17.15
N SER A 106 -2.30 -11.62 17.88
CA SER A 106 -2.65 -11.86 19.27
C SER A 106 -2.42 -10.62 20.12
N GLN A 107 -1.25 -9.99 19.99
CA GLN A 107 -0.93 -8.74 20.69
C GLN A 107 -1.90 -7.61 20.32
N CYS A 108 -2.24 -7.44 19.05
CA CYS A 108 -3.19 -6.42 18.60
C CYS A 108 -4.59 -6.61 19.19
N LEU A 109 -5.02 -7.88 19.32
CA LEU A 109 -6.34 -8.24 19.85
C LEU A 109 -6.36 -8.37 21.38
N GLY A 110 -5.20 -8.25 22.04
CA GLY A 110 -5.09 -8.48 23.49
C GLY A 110 -5.46 -9.91 23.86
N LEU A 111 -5.03 -10.89 23.07
CA LEU A 111 -5.18 -12.33 23.31
C LEU A 111 -3.84 -12.94 23.71
N ASP A 112 -3.87 -14.00 24.49
CA ASP A 112 -2.65 -14.74 24.85
C ASP A 112 -2.02 -15.40 23.61
N THR A 113 -2.86 -15.99 22.76
CA THR A 113 -2.40 -16.64 21.54
C THR A 113 -3.53 -16.78 20.51
N ILE A 114 -3.16 -16.80 19.24
CA ILE A 114 -3.98 -17.31 18.15
C ILE A 114 -3.34 -18.60 17.68
N CYS A 115 -4.03 -19.73 17.80
CA CYS A 115 -3.57 -21.03 17.36
C CYS A 115 -4.73 -21.99 17.06
N ALA A 116 -4.48 -23.05 16.29
CA ALA A 116 -5.53 -23.96 15.87
C ALA A 116 -6.25 -24.68 17.03
N GLU A 117 -5.54 -24.93 18.12
CA GLU A 117 -6.08 -25.67 19.28
C GLU A 117 -7.01 -24.81 20.15
N LYS A 118 -6.70 -23.54 20.36
CA LYS A 118 -7.42 -22.65 21.29
C LYS A 118 -8.36 -21.67 20.60
N THR A 119 -8.04 -21.26 19.38
CA THR A 119 -8.76 -20.23 18.63
C THR A 119 -8.92 -20.64 17.17
N PRO A 120 -9.59 -21.78 16.88
CA PRO A 120 -9.59 -22.38 15.56
C PRO A 120 -10.17 -21.49 14.47
N ALA A 121 -11.19 -20.67 14.76
CA ALA A 121 -11.78 -19.77 13.76
C ALA A 121 -10.84 -18.60 13.44
N LEU A 122 -10.24 -17.97 14.44
CA LEU A 122 -9.23 -16.91 14.25
C LEU A 122 -7.98 -17.43 13.55
N ALA A 123 -7.49 -18.63 13.92
CA ALA A 123 -6.32 -19.23 13.29
C ALA A 123 -6.57 -19.57 11.81
N ARG A 124 -7.75 -20.12 11.47
CA ARG A 124 -8.15 -20.39 10.09
C ARG A 124 -8.26 -19.11 9.28
N PHE A 125 -8.94 -18.09 9.83
CA PHE A 125 -9.09 -16.78 9.19
C PHE A 125 -7.73 -16.12 8.93
N LEU A 126 -6.85 -16.08 9.94
CA LEU A 126 -5.49 -15.56 9.82
C LEU A 126 -4.72 -16.29 8.72
N LYS A 127 -4.68 -17.62 8.75
CA LYS A 127 -3.94 -18.44 7.78
C LYS A 127 -4.37 -18.18 6.34
N ARG A 128 -5.67 -18.10 6.08
CA ARG A 128 -6.21 -17.85 4.74
C ARG A 128 -5.93 -16.41 4.27
N ALA A 129 -6.09 -15.40 5.14
CA ALA A 129 -5.75 -14.01 4.83
C ALA A 129 -4.25 -13.83 4.56
N TYR A 130 -3.40 -14.42 5.40
CA TYR A 130 -1.94 -14.47 5.26
C TYR A 130 -1.52 -15.06 3.91
N ASN A 131 -2.02 -16.23 3.56
CA ASN A 131 -1.68 -16.89 2.31
C ASN A 131 -2.21 -16.13 1.09
N THR A 132 -3.41 -15.55 1.16
CA THR A 132 -3.97 -14.71 0.09
C THR A 132 -3.09 -13.48 -0.16
N GLY A 133 -2.72 -12.76 0.90
CA GLY A 133 -1.79 -11.64 0.81
C GLY A 133 -0.45 -12.03 0.19
N ASN A 134 0.14 -13.15 0.62
CA ASN A 134 1.39 -13.66 0.05
C ASN A 134 1.29 -13.93 -1.47
N LYS A 135 0.22 -14.59 -1.91
CA LYS A 135 0.02 -14.95 -3.32
C LYS A 135 -0.17 -13.74 -4.23
N SER A 136 -0.61 -12.60 -3.72
CA SER A 136 -0.84 -11.39 -4.52
C SER A 136 0.43 -10.82 -5.19
N THR A 137 1.61 -11.19 -4.71
CA THR A 137 2.89 -10.75 -5.28
C THR A 137 3.44 -11.65 -6.38
N ALA A 138 2.83 -12.82 -6.62
CA ALA A 138 3.44 -13.89 -7.41
C ALA A 138 3.69 -13.49 -8.88
N ALA A 139 2.71 -12.88 -9.55
CA ALA A 139 2.81 -12.50 -10.96
C ALA A 139 3.97 -11.49 -11.20
N ALA A 140 4.02 -10.41 -10.41
CA ALA A 140 5.06 -9.40 -10.54
C ALA A 140 6.44 -9.94 -10.11
N LYS A 141 6.52 -10.83 -9.09
CA LYS A 141 7.78 -11.49 -8.75
C LYS A 141 8.33 -12.34 -9.89
N ALA A 142 7.48 -13.11 -10.54
CA ALA A 142 7.86 -13.94 -11.68
C ALA A 142 8.29 -13.08 -12.89
N LEU A 143 7.63 -11.92 -13.09
CA LEU A 143 7.92 -11.02 -14.20
C LEU A 143 9.29 -10.32 -14.04
N TYR A 144 9.56 -9.79 -12.84
CA TYR A 144 10.70 -8.89 -12.66
C TYR A 144 11.94 -9.55 -12.05
N MET A 145 11.77 -10.58 -11.21
CA MET A 145 12.88 -11.28 -10.53
C MET A 145 13.99 -10.33 -10.00
N ARG A 146 13.56 -9.19 -9.45
CA ARG A 146 14.46 -8.13 -8.98
C ARG A 146 15.48 -8.66 -7.96
N THR A 147 16.74 -8.32 -8.12
CA THR A 147 17.80 -8.63 -7.15
C THR A 147 17.53 -7.90 -5.83
N ARG A 148 17.72 -8.58 -4.70
CA ARG A 148 17.52 -8.00 -3.36
C ARG A 148 18.67 -7.07 -2.97
N PRO A 149 18.41 -6.07 -2.06
CA PRO A 149 19.43 -5.08 -1.67
C PRO A 149 20.71 -5.73 -1.15
N PHE A 150 20.61 -6.68 -0.22
CA PHE A 150 21.77 -7.32 0.38
C PHE A 150 22.59 -8.15 -0.63
N VAL A 151 21.93 -8.73 -1.64
CA VAL A 151 22.61 -9.43 -2.74
C VAL A 151 23.30 -8.43 -3.67
N GLN A 152 22.59 -7.35 -4.05
CA GLN A 152 23.10 -6.28 -4.91
C GLN A 152 24.34 -5.60 -4.32
N MET A 153 24.36 -5.42 -3.00
CA MET A 153 25.45 -4.75 -2.28
C MET A 153 26.56 -5.69 -1.78
N GLY A 154 26.41 -7.01 -1.99
CA GLY A 154 27.37 -7.99 -1.47
C GLY A 154 27.45 -8.03 0.06
N GLU A 155 26.37 -7.64 0.75
CA GLU A 155 26.28 -7.59 2.21
C GLU A 155 25.39 -8.73 2.76
N ASP A 156 25.44 -8.93 4.08
CA ASP A 156 24.51 -9.82 4.77
C ASP A 156 23.22 -9.07 5.16
N THR A 157 22.10 -9.79 5.08
CA THR A 157 20.86 -9.29 5.65
C THR A 157 20.89 -9.39 7.17
N TRP A 158 20.24 -8.43 7.86
CA TRP A 158 20.02 -8.49 9.31
C TRP A 158 19.05 -9.63 9.70
N ALA A 159 18.21 -10.07 8.76
CA ALA A 159 17.37 -11.25 8.90
C ALA A 159 18.22 -12.50 8.61
N LYS A 160 18.61 -13.23 9.65
CA LYS A 160 19.45 -14.44 9.53
C LYS A 160 18.71 -15.67 9.03
N TYR A 161 17.39 -15.57 8.84
CA TYR A 161 16.53 -16.68 8.45
C TYR A 161 16.31 -16.68 6.93
N ASP A 162 16.30 -17.86 6.32
CA ASP A 162 16.04 -18.07 4.89
C ASP A 162 16.96 -17.30 3.91
N THR A 163 18.16 -16.92 4.33
CA THR A 163 19.10 -16.11 3.53
C THR A 163 19.39 -16.75 2.17
N GLU A 164 19.61 -18.05 2.12
CA GLU A 164 19.88 -18.78 0.88
C GLU A 164 18.69 -18.74 -0.08
N TYR A 165 17.49 -18.98 0.43
CA TYR A 165 16.26 -18.85 -0.36
C TYR A 165 16.05 -17.42 -0.87
N LEU A 166 16.30 -16.41 -0.04
CA LEU A 166 16.16 -15.02 -0.41
C LEU A 166 17.12 -14.57 -1.52
N ARG A 167 18.30 -15.19 -1.62
CA ARG A 167 19.27 -14.90 -2.71
C ARG A 167 18.73 -15.27 -4.09
N THR A 168 17.86 -16.27 -4.18
CA THR A 168 17.33 -16.81 -5.43
C THR A 168 15.88 -16.42 -5.70
N ASN A 169 15.20 -15.71 -4.75
CA ASN A 169 13.83 -15.28 -4.85
C ASN A 169 13.74 -13.77 -5.10
N GLY A 170 12.96 -13.35 -6.12
CA GLY A 170 12.79 -11.95 -6.49
C GLY A 170 12.37 -11.04 -5.32
N SER A 171 12.95 -9.83 -5.31
CA SER A 171 12.69 -8.83 -4.29
C SER A 171 11.31 -8.16 -4.45
N TYR A 172 10.92 -7.81 -5.68
CA TYR A 172 9.76 -6.99 -5.98
C TYR A 172 8.55 -7.83 -6.43
N PRO A 173 7.36 -7.56 -5.88
CA PRO A 173 7.01 -6.88 -4.62
C PRO A 173 7.37 -7.69 -3.35
N SER A 174 7.37 -7.04 -2.17
CA SER A 174 7.65 -7.70 -0.90
C SER A 174 6.52 -8.62 -0.44
N GLY A 175 6.77 -9.94 -0.38
CA GLY A 175 5.82 -10.93 0.10
C GLY A 175 5.48 -10.78 1.60
N HIS A 176 6.48 -10.54 2.46
CA HIS A 176 6.24 -10.27 3.89
C HIS A 176 5.34 -9.04 4.09
N THR A 177 5.57 -7.96 3.36
CA THR A 177 4.72 -6.78 3.44
C THR A 177 3.30 -7.10 3.03
N SER A 178 3.16 -7.84 1.92
CA SER A 178 1.84 -8.17 1.39
C SER A 178 1.04 -9.10 2.32
N LEU A 179 1.66 -10.15 2.85
CA LEU A 179 0.97 -11.04 3.80
C LEU A 179 0.57 -10.32 5.09
N GLY A 180 1.46 -9.45 5.64
CA GLY A 180 1.17 -8.72 6.86
C GLY A 180 0.07 -7.69 6.68
N TRP A 181 0.11 -6.91 5.60
CA TRP A 181 -0.89 -5.88 5.30
C TRP A 181 -2.25 -6.47 4.96
N GLY A 182 -2.29 -7.54 4.14
CA GLY A 182 -3.55 -8.23 3.79
C GLY A 182 -4.23 -8.85 4.99
N THR A 183 -3.46 -9.50 5.88
CA THR A 183 -3.97 -10.00 7.16
C THR A 183 -4.54 -8.86 8.00
N ALA A 184 -3.83 -7.74 8.11
CA ALA A 184 -4.27 -6.62 8.93
C ALA A 184 -5.54 -5.95 8.38
N LEU A 185 -5.70 -5.80 7.06
CA LEU A 185 -6.94 -5.28 6.46
C LEU A 185 -8.13 -6.16 6.84
N ALA A 186 -7.99 -7.49 6.73
CA ALA A 186 -9.02 -8.44 7.11
C ALA A 186 -9.37 -8.38 8.60
N PHE A 187 -8.36 -8.26 9.49
CA PHE A 187 -8.58 -8.14 10.93
C PHE A 187 -9.12 -6.76 11.34
N ALA A 188 -8.75 -5.68 10.66
CA ALA A 188 -9.30 -4.34 10.88
C ALA A 188 -10.78 -4.25 10.49
N GLU A 189 -11.20 -4.96 9.44
CA GLU A 189 -12.62 -5.13 9.09
C GLU A 189 -13.36 -5.97 10.13
N MET A 190 -12.77 -7.08 10.55
CA MET A 190 -13.34 -7.94 11.57
C MET A 190 -13.58 -7.19 12.88
N TRP A 191 -12.62 -6.33 13.28
CA TRP A 191 -12.66 -5.60 14.55
C TRP A 191 -12.23 -4.14 14.42
N PRO A 192 -13.08 -3.26 13.86
CA PRO A 192 -12.73 -1.87 13.51
C PRO A 192 -12.40 -0.97 14.71
N GLU A 193 -12.78 -1.33 15.93
CA GLU A 193 -12.35 -0.61 17.14
C GLU A 193 -10.84 -0.67 17.37
N LEU A 194 -10.17 -1.73 16.91
CA LEU A 194 -8.73 -1.94 17.00
C LEU A 194 -7.98 -1.62 15.70
N GLN A 195 -8.67 -1.10 14.69
CA GLN A 195 -8.12 -0.88 13.34
C GLN A 195 -6.80 -0.10 13.34
N ASP A 196 -6.69 0.96 14.15
CA ASP A 196 -5.50 1.80 14.16
C ASP A 196 -4.27 1.04 14.67
N THR A 197 -4.44 0.23 15.73
CA THR A 197 -3.38 -0.62 16.29
C THR A 197 -2.99 -1.72 15.31
N ILE A 198 -3.97 -2.41 14.73
CA ILE A 198 -3.76 -3.49 13.75
C ILE A 198 -3.01 -2.96 12.53
N MET A 199 -3.49 -1.87 11.94
CA MET A 199 -2.88 -1.28 10.74
C MET A 199 -1.49 -0.68 11.03
N ARG A 200 -1.26 -0.10 12.22
CA ARG A 200 0.07 0.36 12.64
C ARG A 200 1.08 -0.79 12.70
N ARG A 201 0.68 -1.92 13.27
CA ARG A 201 1.56 -3.09 13.36
C ARG A 201 1.89 -3.67 12.00
N ALA A 202 0.92 -3.72 11.09
CA ALA A 202 1.15 -4.17 9.72
C ALA A 202 2.06 -3.21 8.93
N PHE A 203 1.89 -1.90 9.11
CA PHE A 203 2.82 -0.91 8.53
C PHE A 203 4.25 -1.14 9.03
N GLN A 204 4.44 -1.34 10.33
CA GLN A 204 5.74 -1.65 10.90
C GLN A 204 6.30 -3.00 10.40
N PHE A 205 5.44 -3.98 10.17
CA PHE A 205 5.83 -5.30 9.66
C PHE A 205 6.41 -5.20 8.23
N GLY A 206 5.84 -4.35 7.38
CA GLY A 206 6.43 -4.03 6.08
C GLY A 206 7.75 -3.25 6.21
N GLU A 207 7.81 -2.24 7.10
CA GLU A 207 9.02 -1.45 7.36
C GLU A 207 10.19 -2.33 7.89
N ASN A 208 9.90 -3.42 8.61
CA ASN A 208 10.89 -4.41 9.04
C ASN A 208 11.75 -4.90 7.87
N ARG A 209 11.21 -4.98 6.66
CA ARG A 209 11.91 -5.51 5.49
C ARG A 209 13.01 -4.58 4.98
N ILE A 210 12.84 -3.27 5.19
CA ILE A 210 13.86 -2.26 4.90
C ILE A 210 14.94 -2.32 5.98
N ILE A 211 14.55 -2.39 7.25
CA ILE A 211 15.47 -2.44 8.40
C ILE A 211 16.36 -3.68 8.34
N THR A 212 15.79 -4.85 8.04
CA THR A 212 16.55 -6.09 7.87
C THR A 212 17.39 -6.11 6.60
N GLY A 213 17.15 -5.19 5.66
CA GLY A 213 17.88 -5.12 4.39
C GLY A 213 17.45 -6.15 3.36
N ALA A 214 16.33 -6.84 3.58
CA ALA A 214 15.82 -7.88 2.68
C ALA A 214 15.08 -7.32 1.45
N HIS A 215 14.59 -6.07 1.53
CA HIS A 215 13.81 -5.39 0.49
C HIS A 215 14.14 -3.91 0.39
N TYR A 216 13.91 -3.34 -0.80
CA TYR A 216 13.89 -1.90 -1.03
C TYR A 216 12.55 -1.27 -0.61
N GLN A 217 12.52 0.07 -0.44
CA GLN A 217 11.28 0.79 -0.12
C GLN A 217 10.21 0.57 -1.19
N SER A 218 10.58 0.62 -2.46
CA SER A 218 9.64 0.40 -3.57
C SER A 218 9.04 -1.01 -3.58
N ASP A 219 9.80 -2.06 -3.15
CA ASP A 219 9.26 -3.41 -2.99
C ASP A 219 8.21 -3.47 -1.88
N VAL A 220 8.46 -2.76 -0.78
CA VAL A 220 7.55 -2.68 0.38
C VAL A 220 6.28 -1.93 0.01
N THR A 221 6.41 -0.76 -0.65
CA THR A 221 5.26 0.02 -1.15
C THR A 221 4.39 -0.82 -2.09
N ALA A 222 5.00 -1.52 -3.05
CA ALA A 222 4.29 -2.42 -3.96
C ALA A 222 3.61 -3.58 -3.21
N GLY A 223 4.24 -4.13 -2.16
CA GLY A 223 3.66 -5.18 -1.33
C GLY A 223 2.36 -4.76 -0.64
N TYR A 224 2.28 -3.55 -0.09
CA TYR A 224 1.04 -3.00 0.47
C TYR A 224 -0.08 -2.91 -0.57
N LEU A 225 0.24 -2.46 -1.79
CA LEU A 225 -0.74 -2.29 -2.85
C LEU A 225 -1.25 -3.63 -3.40
N CYS A 226 -0.36 -4.62 -3.55
CA CYS A 226 -0.73 -5.99 -3.90
C CYS A 226 -1.73 -6.58 -2.89
N ALA A 227 -1.43 -6.44 -1.61
CA ALA A 227 -2.32 -6.91 -0.54
C ALA A 227 -3.68 -6.21 -0.55
N SER A 228 -3.70 -4.89 -0.78
CA SER A 228 -4.92 -4.11 -0.84
C SER A 228 -5.83 -4.55 -1.98
N ALA A 229 -5.26 -4.83 -3.15
CA ALA A 229 -5.99 -5.37 -4.30
C ALA A 229 -6.51 -6.79 -4.06
N ALA A 230 -5.70 -7.67 -3.45
CA ALA A 230 -6.11 -9.02 -3.10
C ALA A 230 -7.20 -9.05 -2.02
N TYR A 231 -7.16 -8.10 -1.08
CA TYR A 231 -8.15 -7.97 -0.02
C TYR A 231 -9.55 -7.71 -0.58
N VAL A 232 -9.72 -6.73 -1.48
CA VAL A 232 -11.04 -6.46 -2.08
C VAL A 232 -11.49 -7.59 -3.01
N ARG A 233 -10.55 -8.28 -3.68
CA ARG A 233 -10.86 -9.47 -4.46
C ARG A 233 -11.40 -10.61 -3.59
N ALA A 234 -10.92 -10.74 -2.34
CA ALA A 234 -11.38 -11.76 -1.41
C ALA A 234 -12.87 -11.62 -1.04
N HIS A 235 -13.42 -10.40 -1.04
CA HIS A 235 -14.84 -10.15 -0.74
C HIS A 235 -15.82 -10.78 -1.74
N LEU A 236 -15.37 -11.14 -2.94
CA LEU A 236 -16.19 -11.85 -3.92
C LEU A 236 -16.36 -13.34 -3.59
N HIS A 237 -15.65 -13.83 -2.57
CA HIS A 237 -15.73 -15.21 -2.11
C HIS A 237 -16.53 -15.29 -0.80
N PRO A 238 -17.70 -15.96 -0.77
CA PRO A 238 -18.57 -16.05 0.41
C PRO A 238 -17.84 -16.55 1.67
N GLU A 239 -16.84 -17.41 1.49
CA GLU A 239 -16.06 -17.99 2.58
C GLU A 239 -15.26 -16.92 3.35
N PHE A 240 -14.87 -15.82 2.70
CA PHE A 240 -14.17 -14.74 3.35
C PHE A 240 -15.04 -14.08 4.42
N GLN A 241 -16.28 -13.72 4.06
CA GLN A 241 -17.24 -13.14 5.01
C GLN A 241 -17.65 -14.14 6.10
N GLN A 242 -17.83 -15.43 5.76
CA GLN A 242 -18.15 -16.48 6.73
C GLN A 242 -17.03 -16.64 7.77
N ASP A 243 -15.76 -16.60 7.31
CA ASP A 243 -14.62 -16.71 8.22
C ASP A 243 -14.46 -15.43 9.09
N ILE A 244 -14.76 -14.22 8.59
CA ILE A 244 -14.83 -12.99 9.40
C ILE A 244 -15.87 -13.15 10.51
N GLU A 245 -17.06 -13.61 10.21
CA GLU A 245 -18.15 -13.78 11.17
C GLU A 245 -17.82 -14.83 12.22
N ALA A 246 -17.26 -15.97 11.80
CA ALA A 246 -16.83 -17.03 12.72
C ALA A 246 -15.69 -16.55 13.65
N ALA A 247 -14.68 -15.85 13.11
CA ALA A 247 -13.59 -15.30 13.89
C ALA A 247 -14.08 -14.20 14.86
N ARG A 248 -15.03 -13.36 14.42
CA ARG A 248 -15.66 -12.33 15.28
C ARG A 248 -16.44 -12.96 16.43
N ALA A 249 -17.22 -14.01 16.16
CA ALA A 249 -17.97 -14.73 17.19
C ALA A 249 -17.05 -15.39 18.23
N GLU A 250 -15.97 -16.03 17.77
CA GLU A 250 -14.95 -16.61 18.65
C GLU A 250 -14.26 -15.55 19.48
N TYR A 251 -13.86 -14.41 18.91
CA TYR A 251 -13.25 -13.29 19.63
C TYR A 251 -14.18 -12.72 20.72
N LYS A 252 -15.48 -12.50 20.40
CA LYS A 252 -16.47 -12.06 21.37
C LYS A 252 -16.54 -13.00 22.57
N LYS A 253 -16.61 -14.31 22.31
CA LYS A 253 -16.63 -15.34 23.36
C LYS A 253 -15.39 -15.30 24.24
N LEU A 254 -14.20 -15.19 23.64
CA LEU A 254 -12.92 -15.10 24.36
C LEU A 254 -12.82 -13.85 25.23
N LYS A 255 -13.44 -12.75 24.81
CA LYS A 255 -13.46 -11.48 25.54
C LYS A 255 -14.65 -11.34 26.52
N GLY A 256 -15.53 -12.33 26.59
CA GLY A 256 -16.74 -12.25 27.40
C GLY A 256 -17.71 -11.14 26.97
N LEU A 257 -17.72 -10.79 25.69
CA LEU A 257 -18.59 -9.76 25.13
C LEU A 257 -19.98 -10.34 24.79
N PRO A 258 -21.05 -9.52 24.83
CA PRO A 258 -22.37 -9.94 24.40
C PRO A 258 -22.39 -10.43 22.94
N ALA A 259 -23.26 -11.39 22.61
CA ALA A 259 -23.36 -11.91 21.24
C ALA A 259 -23.79 -10.84 20.24
N ASP A 260 -24.63 -9.90 20.65
CA ASP A 260 -25.12 -8.76 19.87
C ASP A 260 -24.17 -7.53 19.88
N TYR A 261 -23.02 -7.64 20.56
CA TYR A 261 -22.02 -6.56 20.55
C TYR A 261 -21.61 -6.21 19.11
N ASP A 262 -21.76 -4.95 18.75
CA ASP A 262 -21.39 -4.43 17.42
C ASP A 262 -20.06 -3.65 17.48
N PRO A 263 -18.94 -4.20 16.96
CA PRO A 263 -17.66 -3.51 16.96
C PRO A 263 -17.61 -2.29 16.00
N THR A 264 -18.65 -2.09 15.18
CA THR A 264 -18.72 -0.93 14.26
C THR A 264 -19.34 0.29 14.91
N ALA A 265 -20.15 0.11 15.95
CA ALA A 265 -20.96 1.17 16.56
C ALA A 265 -20.13 2.36 17.08
N LEU A 266 -18.95 2.09 17.67
CA LEU A 266 -18.05 3.12 18.21
C LEU A 266 -16.84 3.41 17.32
N ALA A 267 -16.61 2.62 16.26
CA ALA A 267 -15.46 2.75 15.42
C ALA A 267 -15.56 3.95 14.46
N GLY A 268 -14.68 4.91 14.62
CA GLY A 268 -14.51 6.04 13.70
C GLY A 268 -13.80 5.66 12.39
N LEU A 269 -13.45 6.68 11.59
CA LEU A 269 -12.53 6.47 10.47
C LEU A 269 -11.11 6.20 10.98
N PRO A 270 -10.28 5.44 10.23
CA PRO A 270 -8.89 5.18 10.58
C PRO A 270 -8.11 6.48 10.81
N GLN A 271 -7.38 6.55 11.91
CA GLN A 271 -6.60 7.71 12.28
C GLN A 271 -5.19 7.60 11.67
N GLY A 272 -4.98 8.21 10.50
CA GLY A 272 -3.71 8.11 9.78
C GLY A 272 -2.48 8.46 10.61
N CYS A 273 -2.59 9.40 11.57
CA CYS A 273 -1.48 9.74 12.48
C CYS A 273 -1.12 8.65 13.49
N LYS A 274 -2.00 7.69 13.73
CA LYS A 274 -1.72 6.50 14.55
C LYS A 274 -1.18 5.33 13.72
N ILE A 275 -1.52 5.30 12.44
CA ILE A 275 -1.17 4.20 11.51
C ILE A 275 0.17 4.45 10.84
N LEU A 276 0.37 5.64 10.27
CA LEU A 276 1.50 6.01 9.43
C LEU A 276 2.59 6.74 10.23
N ASN A 277 3.80 6.76 9.69
CA ASN A 277 4.84 7.64 10.23
C ASN A 277 4.50 9.11 9.93
N PRO A 278 5.02 10.08 10.71
CA PRO A 278 5.01 11.47 10.33
C PRO A 278 5.61 11.70 8.94
N PRO A 279 5.26 12.81 8.25
CA PRO A 279 5.91 13.17 7.00
C PRO A 279 7.44 13.29 7.17
N VAL A 280 8.17 12.97 6.11
CA VAL A 280 9.63 13.06 6.12
C VAL A 280 10.05 14.49 6.44
N ASP A 281 10.92 14.64 7.44
CA ASP A 281 11.50 15.92 7.83
C ASP A 281 12.44 16.43 6.73
N THR A 282 12.28 17.70 6.34
CA THR A 282 13.10 18.35 5.31
C THR A 282 14.58 18.53 5.73
N ALA A 283 14.88 18.43 7.02
CA ALA A 283 16.25 18.40 7.53
C ALA A 283 16.90 16.99 7.46
N SER A 284 16.09 15.94 7.25
CA SER A 284 16.56 14.57 7.12
C SER A 284 17.10 14.29 5.73
N TYR A 285 18.18 13.52 5.61
CA TYR A 285 18.68 13.04 4.31
C TYR A 285 17.64 12.18 3.55
N ARG A 286 16.66 11.61 4.23
CA ARG A 286 15.54 10.90 3.60
C ARG A 286 14.68 11.81 2.70
N TYR A 287 14.68 13.12 2.96
CA TYR A 287 13.99 14.09 2.11
C TYR A 287 14.58 14.17 0.69
N GLU A 288 15.85 13.83 0.51
CA GLU A 288 16.49 13.76 -0.80
C GLU A 288 15.78 12.74 -1.72
N GLY A 289 15.27 11.63 -1.16
CA GLY A 289 14.45 10.67 -1.90
C GLY A 289 13.19 11.31 -2.51
N ASP A 290 12.46 12.11 -1.72
CA ASP A 290 11.31 12.87 -2.22
C ASP A 290 11.71 13.89 -3.30
N LEU A 291 12.86 14.55 -3.17
CA LEU A 291 13.39 15.49 -4.17
C LEU A 291 13.72 14.79 -5.50
N PHE A 292 14.43 13.66 -5.46
CA PHE A 292 14.78 12.90 -6.67
C PHE A 292 13.53 12.41 -7.42
N ARG A 293 12.58 11.87 -6.69
CA ARG A 293 11.30 11.41 -7.27
C ARG A 293 10.47 12.57 -7.82
N TYR A 294 10.48 13.73 -7.17
CA TYR A 294 9.85 14.93 -7.66
C TYR A 294 10.49 15.41 -8.97
N TRP A 295 11.81 15.50 -9.05
CA TRP A 295 12.51 15.94 -10.27
C TRP A 295 12.30 14.99 -11.43
N LYS A 296 12.32 13.69 -11.19
CA LYS A 296 11.97 12.69 -12.20
C LYS A 296 10.55 12.90 -12.73
N ALA A 297 9.58 13.02 -11.83
CA ALA A 297 8.18 13.23 -12.22
C ALA A 297 7.99 14.56 -12.97
N LYS A 298 8.70 15.62 -12.58
CA LYS A 298 8.67 16.92 -13.24
C LYS A 298 9.09 16.85 -14.73
N GLN A 299 9.99 15.95 -15.08
CA GLN A 299 10.39 15.75 -16.49
C GLN A 299 9.25 15.29 -17.39
N LEU A 300 8.20 14.68 -16.80
CA LEU A 300 7.04 14.19 -17.54
C LEU A 300 6.01 15.30 -17.88
N ARG A 301 6.15 16.52 -17.31
CA ARG A 301 5.16 17.62 -17.41
C ARG A 301 4.84 18.03 -18.83
N ASN A 302 5.86 18.11 -19.68
CA ASN A 302 5.72 18.58 -21.05
C ASN A 302 5.27 17.50 -22.06
N GLY A 303 5.14 16.25 -21.61
CA GLY A 303 4.73 15.12 -22.43
C GLY A 303 3.25 14.75 -22.26
N TYR A 304 2.86 13.64 -22.91
CA TYR A 304 1.51 13.07 -22.79
C TYR A 304 1.11 12.81 -21.33
N ARG A 305 2.02 12.26 -20.51
CA ARG A 305 1.74 12.00 -19.07
C ARG A 305 1.45 13.27 -18.27
N GLY A 306 2.11 14.38 -18.62
CA GLY A 306 1.84 15.68 -18.00
C GLY A 306 0.44 16.20 -18.32
N LYS A 307 -0.02 16.07 -19.58
CA LYS A 307 -1.39 16.42 -19.98
C LYS A 307 -2.43 15.61 -19.19
N VAL A 308 -2.27 14.29 -19.12
CA VAL A 308 -3.14 13.42 -18.33
C VAL A 308 -3.12 13.80 -16.83
N ALA A 309 -1.94 14.14 -16.28
CA ALA A 309 -1.82 14.55 -14.90
C ALA A 309 -2.55 15.86 -14.59
N VAL A 310 -2.63 16.78 -15.56
CA VAL A 310 -3.43 18.02 -15.47
C VAL A 310 -4.92 17.70 -15.53
N GLU A 311 -5.36 16.82 -16.42
CA GLU A 311 -6.76 16.37 -16.52
C GLU A 311 -7.22 15.68 -15.23
N ASN A 312 -6.38 14.83 -14.64
CA ASN A 312 -6.61 14.12 -13.39
C ASN A 312 -6.55 15.00 -12.12
N ASP A 313 -6.37 16.34 -12.27
CA ASP A 313 -6.60 17.28 -11.17
C ASP A 313 -8.09 17.44 -10.83
N ASN A 314 -8.97 17.00 -11.72
CA ASN A 314 -10.42 17.07 -11.58
C ASN A 314 -10.93 16.02 -10.59
N LEU A 315 -11.63 16.47 -9.54
CA LEU A 315 -12.25 15.65 -8.49
C LEU A 315 -13.79 15.60 -8.59
N THR A 316 -14.39 16.14 -9.68
CA THR A 316 -15.84 16.12 -9.81
C THR A 316 -16.37 14.70 -9.97
N ILE A 317 -17.54 14.42 -9.42
CA ILE A 317 -18.21 13.11 -9.53
C ILE A 317 -18.39 12.73 -11.00
N ASP A 318 -18.77 13.68 -11.87
CA ASP A 318 -18.93 13.44 -13.31
C ASP A 318 -17.61 13.00 -13.98
N TYR A 319 -16.48 13.60 -13.58
CA TYR A 319 -15.17 13.17 -14.07
C TYR A 319 -14.83 11.75 -13.61
N LEU A 320 -15.05 11.44 -12.34
CA LEU A 320 -14.83 10.10 -11.78
C LEU A 320 -15.72 9.06 -12.46
N MET A 321 -17.00 9.35 -12.65
CA MET A 321 -17.95 8.50 -13.41
C MET A 321 -17.41 8.20 -14.82
N ASN A 322 -16.88 9.22 -15.51
CA ASN A 322 -16.36 9.07 -16.86
C ASN A 322 -15.09 8.20 -16.92
N ILE A 323 -14.09 8.44 -16.05
CA ILE A 323 -12.83 7.67 -16.11
C ILE A 323 -13.01 6.21 -15.67
N TYR A 324 -13.81 5.95 -14.63
CA TYR A 324 -14.10 4.58 -14.18
C TYR A 324 -15.07 3.88 -15.14
N GLY A 325 -16.08 4.59 -15.67
CA GLY A 325 -16.99 4.02 -16.67
C GLY A 325 -16.26 3.54 -17.93
N LYS A 326 -15.29 4.33 -18.43
CA LYS A 326 -14.43 3.92 -19.56
C LYS A 326 -13.62 2.67 -19.22
N ALA A 327 -13.02 2.60 -18.04
CA ALA A 327 -12.24 1.44 -17.63
C ALA A 327 -13.08 0.17 -17.45
N MET A 328 -14.29 0.33 -16.96
CA MET A 328 -15.24 -0.76 -16.73
C MET A 328 -16.04 -1.14 -18.00
N GLY A 329 -15.89 -0.39 -19.09
CA GLY A 329 -16.60 -0.63 -20.35
C GLY A 329 -18.10 -0.32 -20.29
N VAL A 330 -18.56 0.48 -19.33
CA VAL A 330 -19.97 0.86 -19.14
C VAL A 330 -20.14 2.36 -18.99
N LYS A 331 -21.32 2.90 -19.32
CA LYS A 331 -21.66 4.28 -19.04
C LYS A 331 -22.25 4.40 -17.64
N ILE A 332 -21.53 5.04 -16.72
CA ILE A 332 -22.02 5.28 -15.36
C ILE A 332 -22.93 6.52 -15.39
N THR A 333 -24.21 6.38 -14.97
CA THR A 333 -25.18 7.48 -14.85
C THR A 333 -26.06 7.30 -13.61
N LYS A 334 -26.67 8.40 -13.14
CA LYS A 334 -27.57 8.37 -11.98
C LYS A 334 -28.85 7.54 -12.24
N GLU A 335 -29.26 7.45 -13.50
CA GLU A 335 -30.48 6.72 -13.90
C GLU A 335 -30.22 5.22 -14.05
N ALA A 336 -29.11 4.84 -14.68
CA ALA A 336 -28.83 3.43 -15.03
C ALA A 336 -28.03 2.70 -13.95
N THR A 337 -27.15 3.43 -13.23
CA THR A 337 -26.21 2.85 -12.27
C THR A 337 -26.16 3.65 -10.96
N PRO A 338 -27.33 3.91 -10.31
CA PRO A 338 -27.40 4.75 -9.12
C PRO A 338 -26.55 4.26 -7.96
N SER A 339 -26.39 2.94 -7.76
CA SER A 339 -25.56 2.37 -6.69
C SER A 339 -24.07 2.57 -6.96
N ILE A 340 -23.62 2.52 -8.21
CA ILE A 340 -22.24 2.85 -8.57
C ILE A 340 -21.96 4.33 -8.29
N VAL A 341 -22.88 5.23 -8.65
CA VAL A 341 -22.74 6.65 -8.36
C VAL A 341 -22.71 6.91 -6.86
N ALA A 342 -23.60 6.28 -6.09
CA ALA A 342 -23.62 6.38 -4.63
C ALA A 342 -22.30 5.89 -3.98
N LEU A 343 -21.68 4.83 -4.52
CA LEU A 343 -20.33 4.40 -4.08
C LEU A 343 -19.28 5.47 -4.35
N ILE A 344 -19.27 6.07 -5.54
CA ILE A 344 -18.30 7.13 -5.89
C ILE A 344 -18.44 8.30 -4.91
N GLU A 345 -19.68 8.79 -4.69
CA GLU A 345 -19.97 9.91 -3.77
C GLU A 345 -19.59 9.57 -2.32
N LEU A 346 -19.89 8.34 -1.86
CA LEU A 346 -19.56 7.89 -0.51
C LEU A 346 -18.05 7.79 -0.29
N VAL A 347 -17.31 7.19 -1.24
CA VAL A 347 -15.85 7.05 -1.16
C VAL A 347 -15.18 8.42 -1.20
N ASP A 348 -15.63 9.34 -2.07
CA ASP A 348 -15.12 10.71 -2.12
C ASP A 348 -15.26 11.42 -0.77
N LYS A 349 -16.49 11.44 -0.24
CA LYS A 349 -16.80 12.06 1.06
C LYS A 349 -15.96 11.49 2.22
N LYS A 350 -15.80 10.17 2.27
CA LYS A 350 -15.03 9.50 3.34
C LYS A 350 -13.52 9.73 3.18
N SER A 351 -13.01 9.71 1.94
CA SER A 351 -11.60 9.98 1.62
C SER A 351 -11.21 11.42 1.96
N ASP A 352 -12.05 12.40 1.63
CA ASP A 352 -11.85 13.82 2.00
C ASP A 352 -11.75 13.99 3.52
N LYS A 353 -12.71 13.42 4.26
CA LYS A 353 -12.73 13.48 5.72
C LYS A 353 -11.48 12.85 6.34
N SER A 354 -11.06 11.69 5.84
CA SER A 354 -9.88 10.96 6.30
C SER A 354 -8.58 11.74 6.03
N ALA A 355 -8.39 12.26 4.82
CA ALA A 355 -7.22 13.07 4.47
C ALA A 355 -7.16 14.39 5.26
N LYS A 356 -8.30 15.08 5.43
CA LYS A 356 -8.40 16.32 6.23
C LYS A 356 -8.03 16.10 7.70
N ALA A 357 -8.43 14.95 8.28
CA ALA A 357 -8.07 14.62 9.66
C ALA A 357 -6.55 14.53 9.84
N LEU A 358 -5.84 13.87 8.92
CA LEU A 358 -4.38 13.75 8.97
C LEU A 358 -3.67 15.09 8.72
N LYS A 359 -4.18 15.92 7.79
CA LYS A 359 -3.65 17.26 7.49
C LYS A 359 -3.74 18.24 8.67
N LYS A 360 -4.69 18.04 9.60
CA LYS A 360 -4.80 18.82 10.83
C LYS A 360 -3.71 18.47 11.85
N VAL A 361 -3.20 17.25 11.82
CA VAL A 361 -2.13 16.79 12.74
C VAL A 361 -0.76 17.18 12.22
N TYR A 362 -0.51 17.01 10.92
CA TYR A 362 0.78 17.27 10.31
C TYR A 362 0.68 18.36 9.25
N PHE A 363 1.45 19.42 9.41
CA PHE A 363 1.64 20.40 8.35
C PHE A 363 2.93 20.12 7.58
N ARG A 364 2.81 19.93 6.26
CA ARG A 364 3.94 19.78 5.34
C ARG A 364 3.77 20.73 4.16
N LYS A 365 4.80 21.51 3.84
CA LYS A 365 4.79 22.36 2.65
C LYS A 365 4.73 21.50 1.38
N ARG A 366 3.95 21.93 0.40
CA ARG A 366 3.88 21.28 -0.91
C ARG A 366 5.17 21.49 -1.70
N PRO A 367 5.54 20.59 -2.65
CA PRO A 367 6.78 20.72 -3.43
C PRO A 367 6.93 22.10 -4.07
N TYR A 368 5.94 22.57 -4.81
CA TYR A 368 6.01 23.87 -5.47
C TYR A 368 6.18 25.06 -4.50
N VAL A 369 5.64 24.97 -3.29
CA VAL A 369 5.83 25.99 -2.22
C VAL A 369 7.23 25.91 -1.64
N GLN A 370 7.72 24.70 -1.35
CA GLN A 370 9.03 24.46 -0.75
C GLN A 370 10.17 24.87 -1.68
N LEU A 371 9.98 24.66 -2.99
CA LEU A 371 10.99 24.90 -4.02
C LEU A 371 10.86 26.28 -4.68
N GLY A 372 9.80 27.05 -4.36
CA GLY A 372 9.55 28.35 -4.97
C GLY A 372 9.17 28.28 -6.46
N GLU A 373 8.50 27.19 -6.86
CA GLU A 373 8.10 26.91 -8.25
C GLU A 373 6.61 27.17 -8.47
N THR A 374 6.19 27.10 -9.74
CA THR A 374 4.79 27.06 -10.16
C THR A 374 4.41 25.66 -10.63
N THR A 375 3.11 25.38 -10.68
CA THR A 375 2.56 24.11 -11.14
C THR A 375 1.90 24.24 -12.52
N PRO A 376 1.68 23.15 -13.27
CA PRO A 376 0.86 23.16 -14.49
C PRO A 376 -0.63 23.43 -14.24
N VAL A 377 -1.07 23.52 -12.96
CA VAL A 377 -2.47 23.71 -12.51
C VAL A 377 -2.56 24.93 -11.59
N PRO A 378 -2.20 26.14 -12.02
CA PRO A 378 -1.97 27.30 -11.14
C PRO A 378 -3.22 27.83 -10.46
N GLN A 379 -4.42 27.50 -10.96
CA GLN A 379 -5.70 27.97 -10.40
C GLN A 379 -5.91 27.56 -8.93
N TRP A 380 -5.28 26.47 -8.47
CA TRP A 380 -5.40 25.97 -7.11
C TRP A 380 -4.26 26.38 -6.18
N GLU A 381 -3.18 27.00 -6.70
CA GLU A 381 -1.99 27.31 -5.90
C GLU A 381 -2.27 28.23 -4.73
N LYS A 382 -3.08 29.29 -4.92
CA LYS A 382 -3.42 30.25 -3.87
C LYS A 382 -4.09 29.57 -2.67
N HIS A 383 -4.99 28.63 -2.92
CA HIS A 383 -5.71 27.88 -1.88
C HIS A 383 -4.80 26.81 -1.25
N SER A 384 -4.17 26.00 -2.06
CA SER A 384 -3.40 24.84 -1.61
C SER A 384 -2.09 25.21 -0.91
N ARG A 385 -1.53 26.39 -1.17
CA ARG A 385 -0.32 26.93 -0.49
C ARG A 385 -0.46 26.96 1.03
N LYS A 386 -1.68 27.14 1.55
CA LYS A 386 -1.98 27.20 2.98
C LYS A 386 -2.39 25.84 3.58
N SER A 387 -2.55 24.81 2.76
CA SER A 387 -2.96 23.49 3.20
C SER A 387 -1.80 22.50 3.20
N SER A 388 -1.80 21.57 4.18
CA SER A 388 -0.79 20.54 4.26
C SER A 388 -0.73 19.67 3.00
N SER A 389 0.48 19.30 2.60
CA SER A 389 0.74 18.30 1.56
C SER A 389 0.43 16.87 2.04
N TYR A 390 0.69 16.55 3.29
CA TYR A 390 0.63 15.19 3.83
C TYR A 390 -0.73 14.88 4.51
N ALA A 391 -1.44 13.79 4.13
CA ALA A 391 -1.25 12.93 2.99
C ALA A 391 -2.02 13.46 1.76
N SER A 392 -1.74 12.91 0.57
CA SER A 392 -2.45 13.32 -0.66
C SER A 392 -3.91 12.84 -0.66
N HIS A 393 -4.85 13.78 -0.80
CA HIS A 393 -6.28 13.46 -0.93
C HIS A 393 -6.58 12.73 -2.24
N HIS A 394 -6.05 13.20 -3.39
CA HIS A 394 -6.22 12.53 -4.67
C HIS A 394 -5.75 11.07 -4.64
N SER A 395 -4.63 10.81 -3.95
CA SER A 395 -4.12 9.44 -3.82
C SER A 395 -4.99 8.57 -2.91
N ASN A 396 -5.53 9.18 -1.84
CA ASN A 396 -6.46 8.50 -0.94
C ASN A 396 -7.76 8.16 -1.70
N LEU A 397 -8.37 9.15 -2.35
CA LEU A 397 -9.59 8.93 -3.15
C LEU A 397 -9.35 7.94 -4.30
N GLY A 398 -8.33 8.19 -5.13
CA GLY A 398 -8.07 7.37 -6.32
C GLY A 398 -7.82 5.89 -5.99
N TRP A 399 -7.01 5.62 -4.95
CA TRP A 399 -6.76 4.23 -4.55
C TRP A 399 -7.97 3.58 -3.87
N ALA A 400 -8.68 4.29 -2.97
CA ALA A 400 -9.89 3.78 -2.33
C ALA A 400 -10.98 3.46 -3.36
N LEU A 401 -11.22 4.39 -4.29
CA LEU A 401 -12.24 4.21 -5.32
C LEU A 401 -11.87 3.05 -6.27
N SER A 402 -10.58 2.94 -6.64
CA SER A 402 -10.13 1.81 -7.47
C SER A 402 -10.26 0.46 -6.78
N MET A 403 -9.99 0.37 -5.47
CA MET A 403 -10.25 -0.85 -4.70
C MET A 403 -11.74 -1.22 -4.76
N VAL A 404 -12.64 -0.27 -4.52
CA VAL A 404 -14.09 -0.50 -4.54
C VAL A 404 -14.59 -0.86 -5.94
N MET A 405 -14.13 -0.14 -6.98
CA MET A 405 -14.54 -0.44 -8.36
C MET A 405 -13.96 -1.76 -8.88
N ALA A 406 -12.77 -2.20 -8.41
CA ALA A 406 -12.23 -3.51 -8.71
C ALA A 406 -13.06 -4.66 -8.10
N GLU A 407 -13.77 -4.43 -7.00
CA GLU A 407 -14.73 -5.37 -6.44
C GLU A 407 -16.04 -5.36 -7.22
N VAL A 408 -16.52 -4.19 -7.64
CA VAL A 408 -17.72 -4.06 -8.49
C VAL A 408 -17.51 -4.68 -9.88
N ALA A 409 -16.33 -4.48 -10.48
CA ALA A 409 -15.99 -4.95 -11.84
C ALA A 409 -14.67 -5.75 -11.84
N PRO A 410 -14.63 -6.95 -11.25
CA PRO A 410 -13.41 -7.74 -11.16
C PRO A 410 -12.86 -8.19 -12.53
N GLU A 411 -13.67 -8.18 -13.56
CA GLU A 411 -13.27 -8.45 -14.95
C GLU A 411 -12.30 -7.36 -15.47
N CYS A 412 -12.40 -6.15 -14.93
CA CYS A 412 -11.59 -4.99 -15.29
C CYS A 412 -10.66 -4.55 -14.14
N GLN A 413 -10.48 -5.39 -13.12
CA GLN A 413 -9.78 -5.04 -11.87
C GLN A 413 -8.40 -4.43 -12.09
N ASP A 414 -7.62 -4.96 -13.02
CA ASP A 414 -6.24 -4.51 -13.26
C ASP A 414 -6.21 -3.10 -13.86
N GLU A 415 -7.09 -2.80 -14.82
CA GLU A 415 -7.20 -1.47 -15.42
C GLU A 415 -7.71 -0.44 -14.41
N VAL A 416 -8.72 -0.80 -13.62
CA VAL A 416 -9.28 0.05 -12.57
C VAL A 416 -8.23 0.37 -11.50
N LEU A 417 -7.45 -0.62 -11.04
CA LEU A 417 -6.37 -0.42 -10.08
C LEU A 417 -5.24 0.44 -10.66
N ARG A 418 -4.94 0.31 -11.95
CA ARG A 418 -3.96 1.14 -12.67
C ARG A 418 -4.37 2.62 -12.69
N ILE A 419 -5.67 2.91 -12.86
CA ILE A 419 -6.22 4.28 -12.75
C ILE A 419 -5.91 4.84 -11.38
N GLY A 420 -6.26 4.16 -10.29
CA GLY A 420 -6.05 4.66 -8.92
C GLY A 420 -4.57 4.87 -8.58
N PHE A 421 -3.70 3.99 -9.08
CA PHE A 421 -2.26 4.18 -8.93
C PHE A 421 -1.79 5.46 -9.63
N ASN A 422 -2.18 5.65 -10.90
CA ASN A 422 -1.79 6.80 -11.70
C ASN A 422 -2.37 8.11 -11.17
N TYR A 423 -3.62 8.10 -10.71
CA TYR A 423 -4.30 9.28 -10.15
C TYR A 423 -3.52 9.88 -8.97
N GLY A 424 -2.93 9.03 -8.14
CA GLY A 424 -2.01 9.47 -7.09
C GLY A 424 -0.67 9.96 -7.64
N TYR A 425 -0.04 9.22 -8.58
CA TYR A 425 1.27 9.59 -9.13
C TYR A 425 1.23 10.92 -9.90
N ASP A 426 0.11 11.25 -10.53
CA ASP A 426 -0.10 12.51 -11.23
C ASP A 426 0.07 13.72 -10.31
N ARG A 427 -0.17 13.58 -9.01
CA ARG A 427 0.07 14.67 -8.04
C ARG A 427 1.55 14.99 -7.84
N VAL A 428 2.44 14.01 -8.06
CA VAL A 428 3.89 14.25 -8.06
C VAL A 428 4.29 14.96 -9.36
N ILE A 429 3.73 14.52 -10.50
CA ILE A 429 4.01 15.12 -11.83
C ILE A 429 3.63 16.61 -11.82
N VAL A 430 2.43 16.98 -11.38
CA VAL A 430 2.00 18.38 -11.33
C VAL A 430 2.62 19.16 -10.17
N GLY A 431 3.29 18.51 -9.20
CA GLY A 431 4.05 19.18 -8.14
C GLY A 431 3.24 19.60 -6.92
N TYR A 432 2.04 19.07 -6.74
CA TYR A 432 1.22 19.34 -5.56
C TYR A 432 1.58 18.50 -4.34
N HIS A 433 2.17 17.31 -4.54
CA HIS A 433 2.51 16.37 -3.48
C HIS A 433 3.89 15.75 -3.68
N TRP A 434 4.54 15.46 -2.59
CA TRP A 434 5.72 14.60 -2.55
C TRP A 434 5.33 13.15 -2.81
N ALA A 435 6.27 12.34 -3.27
CA ALA A 435 6.00 10.91 -3.50
C ALA A 435 5.60 10.18 -2.23
N SER A 436 6.22 10.51 -1.09
CA SER A 436 5.84 9.95 0.22
C SER A 436 4.44 10.39 0.69
N ASP A 437 3.94 11.58 0.31
CA ASP A 437 2.56 12.00 0.59
C ASP A 437 1.55 11.14 -0.20
N VAL A 438 1.92 10.76 -1.42
CA VAL A 438 1.11 9.91 -2.31
C VAL A 438 1.04 8.49 -1.76
N GLU A 439 2.16 7.93 -1.33
CA GLU A 439 2.22 6.62 -0.70
C GLU A 439 1.38 6.57 0.59
N ALA A 440 1.54 7.56 1.46
CA ALA A 440 0.72 7.69 2.67
C ALA A 440 -0.78 7.76 2.34
N GLY A 441 -1.15 8.47 1.27
CA GLY A 441 -2.53 8.55 0.80
C GLY A 441 -3.11 7.20 0.40
N ARG A 442 -2.34 6.37 -0.31
CA ARG A 442 -2.78 5.02 -0.72
C ARG A 442 -2.92 4.07 0.47
N LEU A 443 -2.01 4.13 1.44
CA LEU A 443 -2.11 3.30 2.65
C LEU A 443 -3.32 3.68 3.50
N LEU A 444 -3.58 4.98 3.63
CA LEU A 444 -4.76 5.50 4.32
C LEU A 444 -6.05 5.07 3.60
N ALA A 445 -6.05 5.04 2.26
CA ALA A 445 -7.15 4.54 1.44
C ALA A 445 -7.48 3.07 1.74
N ALA A 446 -6.46 2.20 1.81
CA ALA A 446 -6.67 0.79 2.09
C ALA A 446 -7.27 0.57 3.48
N ALA A 447 -6.76 1.28 4.51
CA ALA A 447 -7.34 1.24 5.85
C ALA A 447 -8.80 1.77 5.87
N LEU A 448 -9.08 2.85 5.10
CA LEU A 448 -10.42 3.40 4.95
C LEU A 448 -11.39 2.38 4.33
N VAL A 449 -10.98 1.71 3.25
CA VAL A 449 -11.80 0.69 2.59
C VAL A 449 -12.08 -0.48 3.52
N ALA A 450 -11.10 -0.96 4.31
CA ALA A 450 -11.33 -1.99 5.31
C ALA A 450 -12.35 -1.54 6.38
N ARG A 451 -12.28 -0.29 6.85
CA ARG A 451 -13.28 0.27 7.77
C ARG A 451 -14.67 0.34 7.15
N MET A 452 -14.77 0.69 5.87
CA MET A 452 -16.06 0.76 5.17
C MET A 452 -16.68 -0.64 5.00
N HIS A 453 -15.87 -1.67 4.73
CA HIS A 453 -16.34 -3.05 4.62
C HIS A 453 -16.85 -3.63 5.96
N ALA A 454 -16.43 -3.10 7.10
CA ALA A 454 -17.01 -3.47 8.38
C ALA A 454 -18.51 -3.14 8.47
N ASP A 455 -18.99 -2.13 7.72
CA ASP A 455 -20.39 -1.70 7.69
C ASP A 455 -21.22 -2.57 6.72
N ALA A 456 -22.29 -3.18 7.20
CA ALA A 456 -23.15 -4.05 6.40
C ALA A 456 -23.81 -3.31 5.21
N ASP A 457 -24.21 -2.05 5.41
CA ASP A 457 -24.82 -1.21 4.38
C ASP A 457 -23.85 -0.96 3.21
N PHE A 458 -22.57 -0.77 3.51
CA PHE A 458 -21.55 -0.60 2.48
C PHE A 458 -21.38 -1.87 1.63
N ARG A 459 -21.31 -3.05 2.27
CA ARG A 459 -21.24 -4.32 1.56
C ARG A 459 -22.49 -4.57 0.71
N GLN A 460 -23.67 -4.17 1.21
CA GLN A 460 -24.91 -4.28 0.44
C GLN A 460 -24.92 -3.33 -0.77
N LEU A 461 -24.41 -2.10 -0.61
CA LEU A 461 -24.28 -1.14 -1.71
C LEU A 461 -23.34 -1.65 -2.82
N ILE A 462 -22.22 -2.30 -2.46
CA ILE A 462 -21.33 -2.95 -3.43
C ILE A 462 -22.06 -4.06 -4.20
N LYS A 463 -22.85 -4.91 -3.53
CA LYS A 463 -23.64 -5.96 -4.20
C LYS A 463 -24.65 -5.38 -5.20
N GLN A 464 -25.31 -4.28 -4.85
CA GLN A 464 -26.23 -3.57 -5.75
C GLN A 464 -25.47 -2.97 -6.94
N ALA A 465 -24.34 -2.31 -6.70
CA ALA A 465 -23.50 -1.74 -7.75
C ALA A 465 -22.96 -2.84 -8.70
N ARG A 466 -22.59 -4.01 -8.17
CA ARG A 466 -22.20 -5.18 -8.99
C ARG A 466 -23.35 -5.65 -9.88
N ALA A 467 -24.56 -5.73 -9.35
CA ALA A 467 -25.74 -6.12 -10.13
C ALA A 467 -26.05 -5.10 -11.24
N GLU A 468 -25.93 -3.79 -10.96
CA GLU A 468 -26.08 -2.73 -11.96
C GLU A 468 -24.99 -2.81 -13.04
N TYR A 469 -23.75 -3.04 -12.66
CA TYR A 469 -22.64 -3.22 -13.59
C TYR A 469 -22.89 -4.37 -14.56
N LEU A 470 -23.26 -5.56 -14.05
CA LEU A 470 -23.57 -6.73 -14.87
C LEU A 470 -24.76 -6.52 -15.81
N LYS A 471 -25.72 -5.67 -15.43
CA LYS A 471 -26.85 -5.32 -16.28
C LYS A 471 -26.49 -4.29 -17.37
N ALA A 472 -25.43 -3.50 -17.12
CA ALA A 472 -24.98 -2.45 -18.03
C ALA A 472 -23.98 -2.96 -19.10
N LEU A 473 -23.38 -4.17 -18.90
CA LEU A 473 -22.59 -4.88 -19.89
C LEU A 473 -23.45 -5.42 -21.04
#